data_1fe22522f7c7b73edf10ea7d1b6f2bf4
#
_entry.id   1fe22522f7c7b73edf10ea7d1b6f2bf4
#
_cell.length_a   1.000
_cell.length_b   1.000
_cell.length_c   1.000
_cell.angle_alpha   90.00
_cell.angle_beta   90.00
_cell.angle_gamma   90.00
#
_symmetry.space_group_name_H-M   'P 1'
#
loop_
_entity.id
_entity.type
_entity.pdbx_description
1 polymer ?
#
loop_
_entity_poly.entity_id
_entity_poly.type
_entity_poly.pdbx_seq_one_letter_code
_entity_poly.pdbx_strand_id
1 'polypeptide(L)'
;AFMFSYTNSFNQDISSWNTAAVTNMKDMFLLASSFNGNISSWNTGAVTTMERMFYGASSINQDLSSWNTAAVTNMQDLFYGATAFNGNISSWNTAAVTIMKSMFYGASAFNQPIPTDGNSWNTSSVTNMEWMFYAASAFNQDISSWNTASVTTMRQMFWQTAAFNQNIGSWNTAAVTSMKGMFQTATAFNQNIGSWNTGAVNNMYG
;
A
#
# COMPACT_ATOMS: atom_id res chain seq x y z
N ALA A 1 -4.63 -20.07 -1.27
CA ALA A 1 -3.79 -19.12 -1.96
C ALA A 1 -2.70 -19.85 -2.76
N PHE A 2 -1.72 -19.15 -3.37
CA PHE A 2 -0.70 -19.71 -4.29
C PHE A 2 -1.22 -20.23 -5.64
N MET A 3 -2.47 -19.98 -6.02
CA MET A 3 -3.05 -20.61 -7.20
C MET A 3 -2.31 -20.28 -8.50
N PHE A 4 -1.86 -19.03 -8.66
CA PHE A 4 -1.07 -18.56 -9.81
C PHE A 4 0.33 -18.05 -9.40
N SER A 5 0.83 -18.48 -8.24
CA SER A 5 2.17 -18.09 -7.81
C SER A 5 3.22 -18.60 -8.80
N TYR A 6 4.18 -17.73 -9.14
CA TYR A 6 5.29 -18.03 -10.07
C TYR A 6 4.85 -18.38 -11.51
N THR A 7 3.59 -18.11 -11.91
CA THR A 7 3.12 -18.34 -13.27
C THR A 7 3.46 -17.16 -14.17
N ASN A 8 4.73 -17.02 -14.53
CA ASN A 8 5.26 -15.83 -15.21
C ASN A 8 4.59 -15.50 -16.56
N SER A 9 3.97 -16.47 -17.23
CA SER A 9 3.29 -16.29 -18.53
C SER A 9 1.77 -16.27 -18.42
N PHE A 10 1.22 -16.46 -17.21
CA PHE A 10 -0.24 -16.49 -17.06
C PHE A 10 -0.85 -15.11 -17.22
N ASN A 11 -1.76 -14.96 -18.18
CA ASN A 11 -2.53 -13.74 -18.42
C ASN A 11 -3.88 -14.06 -19.09
N GLN A 12 -4.57 -15.10 -18.62
CA GLN A 12 -5.86 -15.48 -19.18
C GLN A 12 -7.01 -14.72 -18.50
N ASP A 13 -8.14 -14.64 -19.19
CA ASP A 13 -9.35 -14.05 -18.64
C ASP A 13 -9.97 -14.97 -17.59
N ILE A 14 -10.08 -14.46 -16.38
CA ILE A 14 -10.69 -15.12 -15.22
C ILE A 14 -11.79 -14.24 -14.60
N SER A 15 -12.30 -13.28 -15.37
CA SER A 15 -13.33 -12.34 -14.91
C SER A 15 -14.64 -13.01 -14.52
N SER A 16 -14.96 -14.16 -15.13
CA SER A 16 -16.18 -14.93 -14.87
C SER A 16 -16.13 -15.77 -13.58
N TRP A 17 -15.01 -15.77 -12.86
CA TRP A 17 -14.90 -16.60 -11.66
C TRP A 17 -15.80 -16.11 -10.53
N ASN A 18 -16.50 -17.02 -9.89
CA ASN A 18 -17.24 -16.73 -8.67
C ASN A 18 -16.30 -16.76 -7.46
N THR A 19 -16.00 -15.58 -6.95
CA THR A 19 -15.08 -15.40 -5.80
C THR A 19 -15.80 -15.11 -4.48
N ALA A 20 -17.14 -15.17 -4.45
CA ALA A 20 -17.95 -14.73 -3.31
C ALA A 20 -17.63 -15.48 -1.99
N ALA A 21 -17.16 -16.72 -2.07
CA ALA A 21 -16.78 -17.52 -0.90
C ALA A 21 -15.27 -17.44 -0.55
N VAL A 22 -14.47 -16.65 -1.30
CA VAL A 22 -13.04 -16.55 -1.08
C VAL A 22 -12.76 -15.64 0.12
N THR A 23 -12.13 -16.20 1.15
CA THR A 23 -11.75 -15.45 2.38
C THR A 23 -10.27 -15.10 2.42
N ASN A 24 -9.43 -15.77 1.62
CA ASN A 24 -7.98 -15.61 1.64
C ASN A 24 -7.43 -15.53 0.23
N MET A 25 -6.84 -14.37 -0.13
CA MET A 25 -6.19 -14.14 -1.43
C MET A 25 -4.66 -14.00 -1.31
N LYS A 26 -4.08 -14.39 -0.15
CA LYS A 26 -2.63 -14.35 0.07
C LYS A 26 -1.89 -15.10 -1.04
N ASP A 27 -0.85 -14.47 -1.58
CA ASP A 27 0.07 -15.02 -2.58
C ASP A 27 -0.59 -15.49 -3.90
N MET A 28 -1.84 -15.07 -4.20
CA MET A 28 -2.57 -15.65 -5.34
C MET A 28 -1.85 -15.43 -6.67
N PHE A 29 -1.28 -14.25 -6.91
CA PHE A 29 -0.52 -13.89 -8.10
C PHE A 29 0.94 -13.53 -7.78
N LEU A 30 1.49 -14.09 -6.70
CA LEU A 30 2.89 -13.88 -6.31
C LEU A 30 3.82 -14.19 -7.48
N LEU A 31 4.59 -13.18 -7.95
CA LEU A 31 5.53 -13.28 -9.08
C LEU A 31 4.88 -13.70 -10.43
N ALA A 32 3.57 -13.54 -10.59
CA ALA A 32 2.89 -13.71 -11.86
C ALA A 32 3.15 -12.47 -12.74
N SER A 33 4.36 -12.34 -13.27
CA SER A 33 4.89 -11.10 -13.86
C SER A 33 4.14 -10.60 -15.11
N SER A 34 3.50 -11.48 -15.87
CA SER A 34 2.71 -11.10 -17.05
C SER A 34 1.22 -10.87 -16.75
N PHE A 35 0.77 -11.14 -15.52
CA PHE A 35 -0.66 -11.08 -15.22
C PHE A 35 -1.19 -9.64 -15.21
N ASN A 36 -2.17 -9.38 -16.07
CA ASN A 36 -2.97 -8.16 -16.12
C ASN A 36 -4.42 -8.46 -16.56
N GLY A 37 -4.91 -9.67 -16.31
CA GLY A 37 -6.29 -10.07 -16.62
C GLY A 37 -7.32 -9.23 -15.83
N ASN A 38 -8.51 -9.06 -16.41
CA ASN A 38 -9.59 -8.34 -15.75
C ASN A 38 -10.12 -9.11 -14.53
N ILE A 39 -10.02 -8.51 -13.36
CA ILE A 39 -10.50 -9.03 -12.07
C ILE A 39 -11.39 -8.02 -11.35
N SER A 40 -11.81 -6.94 -12.02
CA SER A 40 -12.64 -5.89 -11.43
C SER A 40 -14.01 -6.40 -10.97
N SER A 41 -14.54 -7.43 -11.63
CA SER A 41 -15.85 -8.05 -11.30
C SER A 41 -15.81 -8.99 -10.08
N TRP A 42 -14.63 -9.28 -9.52
CA TRP A 42 -14.53 -10.22 -8.41
C TRP A 42 -15.24 -9.71 -7.16
N ASN A 43 -16.03 -10.56 -6.53
CA ASN A 43 -16.61 -10.29 -5.21
C ASN A 43 -15.56 -10.57 -4.13
N THR A 44 -15.06 -9.51 -3.48
CA THR A 44 -14.03 -9.59 -2.45
C THR A 44 -14.57 -9.38 -1.04
N GLY A 45 -15.90 -9.30 -0.87
CA GLY A 45 -16.53 -8.94 0.40
C GLY A 45 -16.24 -9.87 1.59
N ALA A 46 -15.87 -11.14 1.31
CA ALA A 46 -15.48 -12.10 2.35
C ALA A 46 -13.97 -12.17 2.61
N VAL A 47 -13.14 -11.42 1.84
CA VAL A 47 -11.67 -11.52 1.92
C VAL A 47 -11.16 -10.83 3.16
N THR A 48 -10.40 -11.55 3.98
CA THR A 48 -9.80 -11.04 5.21
C THR A 48 -8.30 -10.72 5.09
N THR A 49 -7.62 -11.30 4.09
CA THR A 49 -6.19 -11.02 3.82
C THR A 49 -5.90 -11.00 2.33
N MET A 50 -5.11 -9.98 1.93
CA MET A 50 -4.55 -9.82 0.59
C MET A 50 -3.01 -9.78 0.63
N GLU A 51 -2.39 -10.29 1.71
CA GLU A 51 -0.94 -10.31 1.88
C GLU A 51 -0.25 -10.87 0.65
N ARG A 52 0.68 -10.11 0.06
CA ARG A 52 1.49 -10.48 -1.12
C ARG A 52 0.69 -10.92 -2.36
N MET A 53 -0.60 -10.54 -2.48
CA MET A 53 -1.44 -11.03 -3.59
C MET A 53 -0.84 -10.72 -4.96
N PHE A 54 -0.26 -9.52 -5.14
CA PHE A 54 0.39 -9.09 -6.38
C PHE A 54 1.89 -8.82 -6.21
N TYR A 55 2.54 -9.46 -5.24
CA TYR A 55 3.99 -9.32 -5.03
C TYR A 55 4.75 -9.71 -6.31
N GLY A 56 5.49 -8.76 -6.89
CA GLY A 56 6.25 -8.95 -8.12
C GLY A 56 5.42 -9.20 -9.38
N ALA A 57 4.11 -8.99 -9.34
CA ALA A 57 3.25 -9.02 -10.52
C ALA A 57 3.44 -7.71 -11.32
N SER A 58 4.55 -7.63 -12.06
CA SER A 58 5.04 -6.37 -12.63
C SER A 58 4.14 -5.76 -13.70
N SER A 59 3.24 -6.53 -14.32
CA SER A 59 2.33 -6.05 -15.37
C SER A 59 0.93 -5.66 -14.86
N ILE A 60 0.56 -5.98 -13.59
CA ILE A 60 -0.78 -5.66 -13.08
C ILE A 60 -1.04 -4.16 -13.12
N ASN A 61 -2.15 -3.74 -13.72
CA ASN A 61 -2.61 -2.35 -13.75
C ASN A 61 -4.13 -2.26 -13.95
N GLN A 62 -4.89 -3.04 -13.19
CA GLN A 62 -6.35 -3.06 -13.25
C GLN A 62 -6.98 -2.01 -12.33
N ASP A 63 -8.15 -1.50 -12.73
CA ASP A 63 -9.02 -0.74 -11.83
C ASP A 63 -9.64 -1.71 -10.81
N LEU A 64 -9.34 -1.51 -9.54
CA LEU A 64 -9.80 -2.34 -8.42
C LEU A 64 -10.76 -1.57 -7.51
N SER A 65 -11.30 -0.44 -7.96
CA SER A 65 -12.21 0.41 -7.18
C SER A 65 -13.52 -0.28 -6.79
N SER A 66 -13.94 -1.30 -7.55
CA SER A 66 -15.14 -2.10 -7.23
C SER A 66 -14.95 -3.10 -6.08
N TRP A 67 -13.70 -3.34 -5.64
CA TRP A 67 -13.44 -4.32 -4.60
C TRP A 67 -13.91 -3.84 -3.23
N ASN A 68 -14.65 -4.70 -2.52
CA ASN A 68 -14.98 -4.48 -1.12
C ASN A 68 -13.84 -4.99 -0.24
N THR A 69 -13.15 -4.07 0.43
CA THR A 69 -12.00 -4.38 1.31
C THR A 69 -12.31 -4.24 2.80
N ALA A 70 -13.58 -4.03 3.16
CA ALA A 70 -13.97 -3.71 4.55
C ALA A 70 -13.59 -4.79 5.58
N ALA A 71 -13.48 -6.07 5.15
CA ALA A 71 -13.07 -7.17 6.02
C ALA A 71 -11.55 -7.43 6.03
N VAL A 72 -10.77 -6.73 5.19
CA VAL A 72 -9.33 -6.98 5.07
C VAL A 72 -8.58 -6.37 6.24
N THR A 73 -7.78 -7.20 6.92
CA THR A 73 -6.97 -6.78 8.08
C THR A 73 -5.48 -6.67 7.78
N ASN A 74 -5.00 -7.33 6.71
CA ASN A 74 -3.59 -7.38 6.34
C ASN A 74 -3.41 -7.13 4.84
N MET A 75 -2.69 -6.03 4.51
CA MET A 75 -2.31 -5.64 3.14
C MET A 75 -0.78 -5.60 2.97
N GLN A 76 -0.02 -6.33 3.83
CA GLN A 76 1.42 -6.37 3.75
C GLN A 76 1.88 -6.84 2.35
N ASP A 77 2.86 -6.14 1.78
CA ASP A 77 3.50 -6.48 0.50
C ASP A 77 2.52 -6.64 -0.69
N LEU A 78 1.29 -6.10 -0.61
CA LEU A 78 0.21 -6.36 -1.59
C LEU A 78 0.64 -6.08 -3.04
N PHE A 79 1.25 -4.91 -3.29
CA PHE A 79 1.77 -4.49 -4.60
C PHE A 79 3.31 -4.34 -4.60
N TYR A 80 4.01 -5.11 -3.76
CA TYR A 80 5.48 -5.10 -3.73
C TYR A 80 6.05 -5.43 -5.12
N GLY A 81 6.83 -4.53 -5.70
CA GLY A 81 7.42 -4.71 -7.03
C GLY A 81 6.42 -4.77 -8.20
N ALA A 82 5.18 -4.38 -8.00
CA ALA A 82 4.18 -4.23 -9.05
C ALA A 82 4.43 -2.93 -9.84
N THR A 83 5.49 -2.91 -10.64
CA THR A 83 6.06 -1.69 -11.23
C THR A 83 5.14 -0.93 -12.17
N ALA A 84 4.19 -1.60 -12.84
CA ALA A 84 3.20 -0.97 -13.71
C ALA A 84 1.92 -0.53 -12.96
N PHE A 85 1.76 -0.92 -11.69
CA PHE A 85 0.50 -0.68 -10.99
C PHE A 85 0.23 0.81 -10.78
N ASN A 86 -0.84 1.30 -11.37
CA ASN A 86 -1.43 2.62 -11.15
C ASN A 86 -2.96 2.54 -11.25
N GLY A 87 -3.55 1.40 -10.91
CA GLY A 87 -4.99 1.16 -10.90
C GLY A 87 -5.69 1.93 -9.77
N ASN A 88 -6.95 2.29 -10.00
CA ASN A 88 -7.76 3.01 -9.01
C ASN A 88 -8.11 2.11 -7.83
N ILE A 89 -7.81 2.58 -6.62
CA ILE A 89 -8.11 1.96 -5.33
C ILE A 89 -8.68 2.98 -4.33
N SER A 90 -9.14 4.12 -4.82
CA SER A 90 -9.56 5.25 -3.97
C SER A 90 -10.77 4.94 -3.08
N SER A 91 -11.62 4.01 -3.49
CA SER A 91 -12.83 3.59 -2.75
C SER A 91 -12.59 2.50 -1.69
N TRP A 92 -11.36 2.01 -1.54
CA TRP A 92 -11.09 0.92 -0.59
C TRP A 92 -11.33 1.33 0.84
N ASN A 93 -12.15 0.60 1.57
CA ASN A 93 -12.32 0.75 3.01
C ASN A 93 -11.17 0.02 3.74
N THR A 94 -10.27 0.79 4.37
CA THR A 94 -9.10 0.23 5.07
C THR A 94 -9.24 0.31 6.61
N ALA A 95 -10.43 0.56 7.14
CA ALA A 95 -10.64 0.78 8.58
C ALA A 95 -10.22 -0.41 9.46
N ALA A 96 -10.30 -1.65 8.92
CA ALA A 96 -9.89 -2.86 9.63
C ALA A 96 -8.40 -3.19 9.45
N VAL A 97 -7.69 -2.49 8.55
CA VAL A 97 -6.29 -2.81 8.22
C VAL A 97 -5.36 -2.35 9.32
N THR A 98 -4.55 -3.28 9.84
CA THR A 98 -3.54 -3.00 10.87
C THR A 98 -2.11 -2.97 10.35
N ILE A 99 -1.83 -3.61 9.20
CA ILE A 99 -0.49 -3.73 8.61
C ILE A 99 -0.54 -3.32 7.15
N MET A 100 0.24 -2.25 6.82
CA MET A 100 0.47 -1.76 5.45
C MET A 100 1.96 -1.78 5.08
N LYS A 101 2.76 -2.61 5.78
CA LYS A 101 4.19 -2.75 5.53
C LYS A 101 4.44 -3.09 4.07
N SER A 102 5.37 -2.34 3.42
CA SER A 102 5.80 -2.55 2.03
C SER A 102 4.67 -2.60 0.99
N MET A 103 3.47 -2.08 1.28
CA MET A 103 2.29 -2.26 0.40
C MET A 103 2.54 -1.83 -1.04
N PHE A 104 3.31 -0.75 -1.26
CA PHE A 104 3.67 -0.21 -2.58
C PHE A 104 5.19 -0.17 -2.80
N TYR A 105 5.97 -1.03 -2.10
CA TYR A 105 7.42 -1.10 -2.29
C TYR A 105 7.76 -1.34 -3.76
N GLY A 106 8.51 -0.43 -4.39
CA GLY A 106 8.91 -0.55 -5.79
C GLY A 106 7.76 -0.46 -6.80
N ALA A 107 6.55 -0.09 -6.41
CA ALA A 107 5.44 0.21 -7.31
C ALA A 107 5.69 1.57 -7.99
N SER A 108 6.65 1.62 -8.91
CA SER A 108 7.25 2.85 -9.42
C SER A 108 6.28 3.74 -10.21
N ALA A 109 5.21 3.18 -10.79
CA ALA A 109 4.17 3.92 -11.49
C ALA A 109 3.03 4.41 -10.57
N PHE A 110 2.95 3.93 -9.33
CA PHE A 110 1.79 4.21 -8.48
C PHE A 110 1.71 5.67 -8.07
N ASN A 111 0.61 6.34 -8.46
CA ASN A 111 0.29 7.73 -8.11
C ASN A 111 -1.23 7.98 -8.08
N GLN A 112 -2.04 6.98 -7.66
CA GLN A 112 -3.48 7.17 -7.53
C GLN A 112 -3.85 7.82 -6.19
N PRO A 113 -4.93 8.61 -6.15
CA PRO A 113 -5.47 9.16 -4.90
C PRO A 113 -5.83 8.05 -3.91
N ILE A 114 -5.46 8.26 -2.66
CA ILE A 114 -5.78 7.39 -1.52
C ILE A 114 -6.37 8.24 -0.38
N PRO A 115 -7.56 8.84 -0.63
CA PRO A 115 -8.14 9.87 0.22
C PRO A 115 -8.71 9.28 1.50
N THR A 116 -8.66 10.05 2.59
CA THR A 116 -9.36 9.76 3.85
C THR A 116 -10.62 10.64 3.94
N ASP A 117 -11.61 10.33 3.16
CA ASP A 117 -12.89 11.08 3.10
C ASP A 117 -13.95 10.56 4.09
N GLY A 118 -13.56 9.65 4.98
CA GLY A 118 -14.42 9.04 6.00
C GLY A 118 -15.15 7.77 5.55
N ASN A 119 -15.17 7.46 4.26
CA ASN A 119 -15.84 6.27 3.71
C ASN A 119 -14.89 5.30 3.01
N SER A 120 -13.63 5.70 2.78
CA SER A 120 -12.63 4.96 2.03
C SER A 120 -11.38 4.69 2.86
N TRP A 121 -10.24 5.26 2.50
CA TRP A 121 -9.00 5.04 3.23
C TRP A 121 -9.07 5.56 4.66
N ASN A 122 -8.84 4.68 5.64
CA ASN A 122 -8.76 4.99 7.05
C ASN A 122 -7.52 4.31 7.64
N THR A 123 -6.57 5.09 8.12
CA THR A 123 -5.29 4.60 8.64
C THR A 123 -5.25 4.53 10.17
N SER A 124 -6.36 4.80 10.86
CA SER A 124 -6.40 4.90 12.33
C SER A 124 -6.01 3.62 13.07
N SER A 125 -6.23 2.45 12.45
CA SER A 125 -5.85 1.14 13.01
C SER A 125 -4.45 0.68 12.59
N VAL A 126 -3.79 1.39 11.68
CA VAL A 126 -2.49 0.97 11.13
C VAL A 126 -1.38 1.22 12.14
N THR A 127 -0.63 0.17 12.46
CA THR A 127 0.51 0.22 13.39
C THR A 127 1.86 0.17 12.69
N ASN A 128 1.93 -0.36 11.47
CA ASN A 128 3.17 -0.54 10.74
C ASN A 128 3.07 -0.02 9.30
N MET A 129 3.85 1.03 8.99
CA MET A 129 4.01 1.64 7.67
C MET A 129 5.45 1.53 7.13
N GLU A 130 6.25 0.58 7.68
CA GLU A 130 7.63 0.35 7.25
C GLU A 130 7.67 0.05 5.74
N TRP A 131 8.53 0.77 4.99
CA TRP A 131 8.74 0.60 3.54
C TRP A 131 7.52 0.82 2.65
N MET A 132 6.43 1.41 3.15
CA MET A 132 5.14 1.43 2.44
C MET A 132 5.24 2.00 1.02
N PHE A 133 6.02 3.07 0.80
CA PHE A 133 6.24 3.70 -0.50
C PHE A 133 7.72 3.68 -0.92
N TYR A 134 8.52 2.77 -0.37
CA TYR A 134 9.94 2.63 -0.75
C TYR A 134 10.06 2.46 -2.27
N ALA A 135 10.85 3.32 -2.94
CA ALA A 135 11.04 3.33 -4.39
C ALA A 135 9.74 3.44 -5.24
N ALA A 136 8.63 3.88 -4.65
CA ALA A 136 7.43 4.28 -5.39
C ALA A 136 7.67 5.67 -6.01
N SER A 137 8.52 5.73 -7.02
CA SER A 137 9.17 6.97 -7.49
C SER A 137 8.20 8.03 -8.03
N ALA A 138 7.04 7.64 -8.54
CA ALA A 138 6.00 8.55 -9.04
C ALA A 138 5.05 9.04 -7.95
N PHE A 139 5.04 8.44 -6.75
CA PHE A 139 4.03 8.74 -5.73
C PHE A 139 4.17 10.17 -5.19
N ASN A 140 3.11 10.96 -5.34
CA ASN A 140 3.02 12.33 -4.82
C ASN A 140 1.56 12.73 -4.50
N GLN A 141 0.74 11.82 -3.97
CA GLN A 141 -0.64 12.13 -3.61
C GLN A 141 -0.75 12.70 -2.20
N ASP A 142 -1.78 13.53 -1.99
CA ASP A 142 -2.07 14.11 -0.68
C ASP A 142 -2.51 13.03 0.32
N ILE A 143 -1.73 12.91 1.38
CA ILE A 143 -1.93 12.01 2.52
C ILE A 143 -1.90 12.77 3.85
N SER A 144 -2.07 14.10 3.80
CA SER A 144 -2.04 14.97 4.98
C SER A 144 -3.09 14.62 6.03
N SER A 145 -4.24 14.09 5.58
CA SER A 145 -5.36 13.69 6.43
C SER A 145 -5.22 12.31 7.09
N TRP A 146 -4.15 11.57 6.79
CA TRP A 146 -3.96 10.25 7.40
C TRP A 146 -3.82 10.34 8.93
N ASN A 147 -4.57 9.49 9.64
CA ASN A 147 -4.41 9.32 11.08
C ASN A 147 -3.23 8.37 11.37
N THR A 148 -2.15 8.93 11.90
CA THR A 148 -0.92 8.19 12.19
C THR A 148 -0.72 7.91 13.70
N ALA A 149 -1.73 8.19 14.53
CA ALA A 149 -1.61 8.11 15.99
C ALA A 149 -1.24 6.70 16.51
N SER A 150 -1.64 5.65 15.78
CA SER A 150 -1.33 4.25 16.15
C SER A 150 -0.02 3.73 15.54
N VAL A 151 0.63 4.51 14.66
CA VAL A 151 1.81 4.04 13.92
C VAL A 151 3.04 4.01 14.82
N THR A 152 3.69 2.85 14.92
CA THR A 152 4.90 2.67 15.74
C THR A 152 6.18 2.68 14.93
N THR A 153 6.14 2.43 13.61
CA THR A 153 7.31 2.49 12.73
C THR A 153 6.97 3.06 11.37
N MET A 154 7.81 4.01 10.91
CA MET A 154 7.81 4.63 9.58
C MET A 154 9.17 4.43 8.90
N ARG A 155 9.93 3.37 9.30
CA ARG A 155 11.25 3.09 8.76
C ARG A 155 11.21 3.02 7.24
N GLN A 156 12.05 3.84 6.58
CA GLN A 156 12.23 3.87 5.13
C GLN A 156 10.94 4.02 4.31
N MET A 157 9.90 4.65 4.91
CA MET A 157 8.55 4.74 4.30
C MET A 157 8.59 5.43 2.93
N PHE A 158 9.40 6.47 2.76
CA PHE A 158 9.56 7.24 1.52
C PHE A 158 10.98 7.17 0.95
N TRP A 159 11.78 6.15 1.31
CA TRP A 159 13.11 6.00 0.72
C TRP A 159 13.00 5.85 -0.81
N GLN A 160 13.77 6.65 -1.58
CA GLN A 160 13.73 6.69 -3.05
C GLN A 160 12.35 7.07 -3.65
N THR A 161 11.43 7.63 -2.88
CA THR A 161 10.17 8.16 -3.41
C THR A 161 10.42 9.57 -3.97
N ALA A 162 11.04 9.63 -5.14
CA ALA A 162 11.68 10.83 -5.67
C ALA A 162 10.74 12.02 -5.89
N ALA A 163 9.46 11.75 -6.23
CA ALA A 163 8.46 12.79 -6.50
C ALA A 163 7.75 13.30 -5.25
N PHE A 164 7.82 12.60 -4.11
CA PHE A 164 7.01 12.91 -2.94
C PHE A 164 7.38 14.25 -2.30
N ASN A 165 6.41 15.16 -2.24
CA ASN A 165 6.55 16.48 -1.60
C ASN A 165 5.23 16.99 -0.99
N GLN A 166 4.40 16.11 -0.41
CA GLN A 166 3.13 16.51 0.20
C GLN A 166 3.30 16.92 1.66
N ASN A 167 2.43 17.85 2.11
CA ASN A 167 2.45 18.32 3.48
C ASN A 167 1.95 17.23 4.44
N ILE A 168 2.84 16.74 5.29
CA ILE A 168 2.60 15.73 6.33
C ILE A 168 2.94 16.25 7.74
N GLY A 169 3.07 17.55 7.88
CA GLY A 169 3.39 18.21 9.16
C GLY A 169 2.35 17.99 10.26
N SER A 170 1.09 17.69 9.87
CA SER A 170 -0.02 17.40 10.81
C SER A 170 0.01 15.99 11.40
N TRP A 171 0.87 15.09 10.91
CA TRP A 171 0.90 13.71 11.39
C TRP A 171 1.25 13.61 12.87
N ASN A 172 0.50 12.77 13.60
CA ASN A 172 0.83 12.45 14.98
C ASN A 172 1.92 11.38 15.02
N THR A 173 3.12 11.77 15.44
CA THR A 173 4.30 10.90 15.50
C THR A 173 4.65 10.43 16.91
N ALA A 174 3.81 10.71 17.92
CA ALA A 174 4.12 10.46 19.32
C ALA A 174 4.39 8.99 19.66
N ALA A 175 3.77 8.04 18.91
CA ALA A 175 3.98 6.60 19.11
C ALA A 175 5.12 6.02 18.27
N VAL A 176 5.73 6.82 17.36
CA VAL A 176 6.73 6.31 16.42
C VAL A 176 8.06 6.10 17.12
N THR A 177 8.58 4.88 17.06
CA THR A 177 9.88 4.51 17.66
C THR A 177 11.02 4.47 16.65
N SER A 178 10.73 4.31 15.34
CA SER A 178 11.74 4.30 14.28
C SER A 178 11.31 5.10 13.07
N MET A 179 12.15 6.06 12.67
CA MET A 179 12.09 6.83 11.44
C MET A 179 13.35 6.62 10.58
N LYS A 180 14.07 5.50 10.79
CA LYS A 180 15.32 5.21 10.09
C LYS A 180 15.17 5.35 8.59
N GLY A 181 15.98 6.23 7.96
CA GLY A 181 16.02 6.44 6.51
C GLY A 181 14.69 6.84 5.87
N MET A 182 13.75 7.45 6.63
CA MET A 182 12.36 7.69 6.17
C MET A 182 12.30 8.45 4.84
N PHE A 183 13.16 9.44 4.62
CA PHE A 183 13.22 10.27 3.42
C PHE A 183 14.54 10.13 2.65
N GLN A 184 15.32 9.08 2.91
CA GLN A 184 16.61 8.92 2.25
C GLN A 184 16.40 8.85 0.74
N THR A 185 17.08 9.76 0.01
CA THR A 185 16.94 9.96 -1.44
C THR A 185 15.52 10.29 -1.95
N ALA A 186 14.61 10.77 -1.09
CA ALA A 186 13.36 11.41 -1.49
C ALA A 186 13.65 12.86 -1.94
N THR A 187 14.18 13.03 -3.13
CA THR A 187 14.87 14.25 -3.58
C THR A 187 13.98 15.49 -3.70
N ALA A 188 12.68 15.31 -3.88
CA ALA A 188 11.73 16.43 -3.94
C ALA A 188 11.23 16.88 -2.55
N PHE A 189 11.39 16.05 -1.51
CA PHE A 189 10.77 16.33 -0.20
C PHE A 189 11.38 17.55 0.48
N ASN A 190 10.55 18.60 0.69
CA ASN A 190 10.93 19.84 1.34
C ASN A 190 9.78 20.44 2.18
N GLN A 191 9.05 19.61 2.92
CA GLN A 191 7.92 20.07 3.73
C GLN A 191 8.31 20.32 5.18
N ASN A 192 7.54 21.21 5.85
CA ASN A 192 7.76 21.50 7.27
C ASN A 192 7.23 20.34 8.13
N ILE A 193 8.16 19.68 8.84
CA ILE A 193 7.89 18.60 9.81
C ILE A 193 8.35 18.96 11.22
N GLY A 194 8.60 20.27 11.48
CA GLY A 194 9.10 20.75 12.77
C GLY A 194 8.15 20.54 13.96
N SER A 195 6.85 20.27 13.67
CA SER A 195 5.84 19.97 14.70
C SER A 195 5.84 18.51 15.17
N TRP A 196 6.60 17.63 14.54
CA TRP A 196 6.59 16.20 14.87
C TRP A 196 7.15 15.94 16.29
N ASN A 197 6.41 15.14 17.06
CA ASN A 197 6.89 14.65 18.35
C ASN A 197 7.85 13.46 18.13
N THR A 198 9.13 13.69 18.37
CA THR A 198 10.18 12.67 18.20
C THR A 198 10.65 12.06 19.52
N GLY A 199 9.94 12.33 20.63
CA GLY A 199 10.35 11.90 21.97
C GLY A 199 10.46 10.39 22.17
N ALA A 200 9.68 9.59 21.41
CA ALA A 200 9.76 8.13 21.46
C ALA A 200 10.74 7.54 20.43
N VAL A 201 11.24 8.35 19.49
CA VAL A 201 12.10 7.86 18.40
C VAL A 201 13.50 7.53 18.91
N ASN A 202 13.89 6.28 18.78
CA ASN A 202 15.21 5.79 19.18
C ASN A 202 16.12 5.44 17.99
N ASN A 203 15.62 5.58 16.75
CA ASN A 203 16.37 5.30 15.52
C ASN A 203 15.99 6.29 14.41
N MET A 204 16.89 7.23 14.11
CA MET A 204 16.81 8.25 13.04
C MET A 204 17.95 8.12 12.03
N TYR A 205 18.72 7.03 12.05
CA TYR A 205 19.88 6.86 11.18
C TYR A 205 19.46 6.82 9.68
N GLY A 206 20.19 7.59 8.85
CA GLY A 206 20.00 7.64 7.39
C GLY A 206 19.89 9.04 6.87
#